data_d735b25a668d14752b6b58e685da97a1
#
_entry.id   d735b25a668d14752b6b58e685da97a1
#
_cell.length_a   1.000
_cell.length_b   1.000
_cell.length_c   1.000
_cell.angle_alpha   90.00
_cell.angle_beta   90.00
_cell.angle_gamma   90.00
#
_symmetry.space_group_name_H-M   'P 1'
#
loop_
_entity.id
_entity.type
_entity.pdbx_description
1 polymer ?
#
loop_
_entity_poly.entity_id
_entity_poly.type
_entity_poly.pdbx_seq_one_letter_code
_entity_poly.pdbx_strand_id
1 'polypeptide(L)'
;CIYIDPPYNTGNEGWVYNDNVNSPEIRRWLGEVVGKEGETLDRHDRWLCMMYPRLVLLRQFLREDGAIFVSIDDDEVHHLRSLMDEIFGLDKRLATLVWRTDGNFDNQAKIKNCHEYVLAYALDPQRFAHPRVVDPAVDVGSKLNRAHIQNTIVKNGPKNPISEVVLPAGFPASVEQARIAARTSSWPHYLDDAAIANGRLVNEVRVSSGWSSKAILQRYIASGFEPVLDSKGQRTRFVITGTGAVESVKDREQASHVVTVVSGVGSTQSQSAALAEMGFQFPFPKPVDLVKYLVSMIEGKDFLVLDSYAGSGTTAHAVLKQNSEDGGHRRFILVEMDKHIAKNITAERARRVAQGYTNAKGSAIEGLGGGFQFCRLSDQPLFDADGQIRSDVGFAQLAEFVWFAETGTGLPHPSPLPQGEGVEALSPLLGVHEGRAIYLLYNGILQDRSVGGGNVLSAAVFELLPEFAGPKVIYAAANRMGGRAVREGITFKQTPYALEL
;
A
#
# COMPACT_ATOMS: atom_id res chain seq x y z
N CYS A 1 2.87 -0.63 -4.42
CA CYS A 1 1.65 0.20 -4.36
C CYS A 1 2.02 1.67 -4.34
N ILE A 2 1.30 2.48 -5.10
CA ILE A 2 1.41 3.93 -5.02
C ILE A 2 0.03 4.49 -4.69
N TYR A 3 -0.04 5.38 -3.71
CA TYR A 3 -1.21 6.20 -3.43
C TYR A 3 -0.77 7.66 -3.41
N ILE A 4 -1.47 8.53 -4.09
CA ILE A 4 -1.22 9.98 -4.04
C ILE A 4 -2.53 10.77 -3.97
N ASP A 5 -2.44 11.90 -3.29
CA ASP A 5 -3.50 12.90 -3.13
C ASP A 5 -2.96 14.28 -3.57
N PRO A 6 -2.84 14.52 -4.90
CA PRO A 6 -2.27 15.75 -5.41
C PRO A 6 -3.22 16.94 -5.18
N PRO A 7 -2.75 18.20 -5.30
CA PRO A 7 -3.62 19.37 -5.23
C PRO A 7 -4.71 19.30 -6.30
N TYR A 8 -5.95 19.63 -5.91
CA TYR A 8 -7.13 19.50 -6.76
C TYR A 8 -7.38 20.67 -7.72
N ASN A 9 -6.53 21.68 -7.70
CA ASN A 9 -6.61 22.85 -8.57
C ASN A 9 -7.94 23.63 -8.48
N THR A 10 -8.50 23.72 -7.29
CA THR A 10 -9.82 24.33 -7.03
C THR A 10 -9.88 25.85 -7.21
N GLY A 11 -8.77 26.50 -7.56
CA GLY A 11 -8.66 27.95 -7.73
C GLY A 11 -8.43 28.74 -6.44
N ASN A 12 -8.37 28.09 -5.28
CA ASN A 12 -7.95 28.70 -4.03
C ASN A 12 -6.42 28.81 -3.99
N GLU A 13 -5.89 30.00 -4.20
CA GLU A 13 -4.49 30.31 -4.57
C GLU A 13 -3.43 30.12 -3.47
N GLY A 14 -3.63 29.23 -2.55
CA GLY A 14 -2.61 28.87 -1.55
C GLY A 14 -1.75 27.66 -1.95
N TRP A 15 -1.32 27.57 -3.20
CA TRP A 15 -0.50 26.43 -3.67
C TRP A 15 0.86 26.42 -2.98
N VAL A 16 0.99 25.61 -1.96
CA VAL A 16 2.27 25.29 -1.32
C VAL A 16 3.18 24.50 -2.31
N TYR A 17 2.58 23.79 -3.24
CA TYR A 17 3.27 23.02 -4.30
C TYR A 17 3.60 23.89 -5.52
N ASN A 18 4.23 25.05 -5.30
CA ASN A 18 4.63 25.95 -6.36
C ASN A 18 5.97 25.49 -6.98
N ASP A 19 5.95 24.33 -7.57
CA ASP A 19 7.11 23.77 -8.26
C ASP A 19 7.38 24.47 -9.57
N ASN A 20 8.16 25.51 -9.62
CA ASN A 20 8.70 26.08 -10.86
C ASN A 20 7.76 26.19 -12.10
N VAL A 21 6.50 25.71 -11.97
CA VAL A 21 5.45 25.88 -12.98
C VAL A 21 5.14 27.36 -13.16
N ASN A 22 5.50 28.16 -12.18
CA ASN A 22 5.56 29.62 -12.22
C ASN A 22 6.95 30.16 -12.61
N SER A 23 7.86 29.30 -13.12
CA SER A 23 9.14 29.83 -13.60
C SER A 23 8.89 30.84 -14.72
N PRO A 24 9.72 31.91 -14.85
CA PRO A 24 9.58 32.89 -15.93
C PRO A 24 9.57 32.24 -17.31
N GLU A 25 10.28 31.12 -17.49
CA GLU A 25 10.37 30.37 -18.74
C GLU A 25 9.03 29.69 -19.07
N ILE A 26 8.41 29.01 -18.10
CA ILE A 26 7.12 28.33 -18.31
C ILE A 26 6.01 29.36 -18.51
N ARG A 27 6.01 30.46 -17.74
CA ARG A 27 5.04 31.55 -17.93
C ARG A 27 5.18 32.18 -19.32
N ARG A 28 6.40 32.40 -19.80
CA ARG A 28 6.64 32.93 -21.14
C ARG A 28 6.20 31.96 -22.21
N TRP A 29 6.54 30.67 -22.07
CA TRP A 29 6.12 29.62 -23.02
C TRP A 29 4.60 29.48 -23.09
N LEU A 30 3.90 29.43 -21.95
CA LEU A 30 2.44 29.39 -21.89
C LEU A 30 1.82 30.65 -22.52
N GLY A 31 2.35 31.84 -22.24
CA GLY A 31 1.87 33.07 -22.82
C GLY A 31 2.11 33.19 -24.35
N GLU A 32 3.17 32.57 -24.87
CA GLU A 32 3.49 32.52 -26.30
C GLU A 32 2.66 31.46 -27.03
N VAL A 33 2.38 30.30 -26.42
CA VAL A 33 1.70 29.15 -27.04
C VAL A 33 0.19 29.20 -26.88
N VAL A 34 -0.30 29.60 -25.71
CA VAL A 34 -1.74 29.58 -25.36
C VAL A 34 -2.39 30.95 -25.56
N GLY A 35 -1.62 32.05 -25.53
CA GLY A 35 -2.11 33.41 -25.79
C GLY A 35 -2.98 33.98 -24.66
N LYS A 36 -3.49 35.21 -24.90
CA LYS A 36 -4.28 35.97 -23.90
C LYS A 36 -5.69 35.43 -23.63
N GLU A 37 -6.18 34.49 -24.42
CA GLU A 37 -7.51 33.87 -24.23
C GLU A 37 -7.50 32.70 -23.24
N GLY A 38 -6.32 32.36 -22.70
CA GLY A 38 -6.09 31.20 -21.83
C GLY A 38 -6.23 31.41 -20.33
N GLU A 39 -6.80 32.54 -19.85
CA GLU A 39 -6.84 32.80 -18.39
C GLU A 39 -7.61 31.74 -17.60
N THR A 40 -8.55 31.03 -18.22
CA THR A 40 -9.28 29.92 -17.59
C THR A 40 -8.66 28.55 -17.85
N LEU A 41 -8.06 28.31 -19.01
CA LEU A 41 -7.37 27.06 -19.37
C LEU A 41 -5.96 26.98 -18.79
N ASP A 42 -5.26 28.12 -18.67
CA ASP A 42 -3.90 28.22 -18.12
C ASP A 42 -3.73 27.53 -16.77
N ARG A 43 -4.78 27.52 -15.94
CA ARG A 43 -4.80 26.82 -14.64
C ARG A 43 -4.67 25.31 -14.82
N HIS A 44 -5.42 24.72 -15.72
CA HIS A 44 -5.42 23.29 -16.01
C HIS A 44 -4.11 22.87 -16.71
N ASP A 45 -3.63 23.68 -17.65
CA ASP A 45 -2.36 23.40 -18.35
C ASP A 45 -1.17 23.40 -17.37
N ARG A 46 -1.13 24.35 -16.45
CA ARG A 46 -0.09 24.38 -15.39
C ARG A 46 -0.17 23.15 -14.49
N TRP A 47 -1.38 22.75 -14.12
CA TRP A 47 -1.58 21.56 -13.31
C TRP A 47 -1.13 20.29 -14.05
N LEU A 48 -1.47 20.16 -15.33
CA LEU A 48 -1.02 19.06 -16.18
C LEU A 48 0.51 19.03 -16.33
N CYS A 49 1.14 20.19 -16.54
CA CYS A 49 2.60 20.31 -16.59
C CYS A 49 3.29 19.89 -15.29
N MET A 50 2.64 20.13 -14.15
CA MET A 50 3.11 19.66 -12.84
C MET A 50 2.96 18.14 -12.69
N MET A 51 1.82 17.59 -13.09
CA MET A 51 1.49 16.18 -12.85
C MET A 51 2.20 15.23 -13.84
N TYR A 52 2.38 15.64 -15.09
CA TYR A 52 2.92 14.78 -16.15
C TYR A 52 4.28 14.13 -15.77
N PRO A 53 5.34 14.90 -15.46
CA PRO A 53 6.64 14.32 -15.15
C PRO A 53 6.61 13.45 -13.89
N ARG A 54 5.77 13.79 -12.91
CA ARG A 54 5.61 13.00 -11.68
C ARG A 54 4.95 11.65 -11.95
N LEU A 55 3.87 11.63 -12.72
CA LEU A 55 3.20 10.39 -13.09
C LEU A 55 4.07 9.48 -13.95
N VAL A 56 4.86 10.05 -14.89
CA VAL A 56 5.84 9.30 -15.67
C VAL A 56 6.89 8.66 -14.77
N LEU A 57 7.41 9.40 -13.79
CA LEU A 57 8.37 8.88 -12.81
C LEU A 57 7.73 7.82 -11.90
N LEU A 58 6.54 8.08 -11.36
CA LEU A 58 5.82 7.15 -10.49
C LEU A 58 5.52 5.82 -11.18
N ARG A 59 5.20 5.86 -12.48
CA ARG A 59 5.01 4.64 -13.27
C ARG A 59 6.25 3.74 -13.27
N GLN A 60 7.47 4.31 -13.28
CA GLN A 60 8.72 3.54 -13.26
C GLN A 60 8.96 2.81 -11.93
N PHE A 61 8.38 3.30 -10.82
CA PHE A 61 8.48 2.65 -9.51
C PHE A 61 7.48 1.52 -9.29
N LEU A 62 6.51 1.36 -10.20
CA LEU A 62 5.55 0.27 -10.09
C LEU A 62 6.16 -1.06 -10.53
N ARG A 63 5.92 -2.09 -9.73
CA ARG A 63 6.12 -3.48 -10.14
C ARG A 63 5.03 -3.88 -11.15
N GLU A 64 5.28 -4.92 -11.92
CA GLU A 64 4.32 -5.42 -12.92
C GLU A 64 2.96 -5.83 -12.32
N ASP A 65 2.95 -6.32 -11.07
CA ASP A 65 1.74 -6.66 -10.30
C ASP A 65 1.21 -5.50 -9.43
N GLY A 66 1.85 -4.32 -9.53
CA GLY A 66 1.53 -3.14 -8.73
C GLY A 66 0.42 -2.28 -9.33
N ALA A 67 -0.16 -1.44 -8.47
CA ALA A 67 -1.14 -0.43 -8.87
C ALA A 67 -0.87 0.94 -8.24
N ILE A 68 -1.36 1.97 -8.95
CA ILE A 68 -1.41 3.36 -8.47
C ILE A 68 -2.86 3.77 -8.27
N PHE A 69 -3.11 4.44 -7.16
CA PHE A 69 -4.38 5.07 -6.81
C PHE A 69 -4.18 6.58 -6.67
N VAL A 70 -4.96 7.37 -7.39
CA VAL A 70 -4.84 8.84 -7.38
C VAL A 70 -6.18 9.43 -6.99
N SER A 71 -6.23 10.11 -5.84
CA SER A 71 -7.40 10.85 -5.39
C SER A 71 -7.53 12.16 -6.18
N ILE A 72 -8.75 12.56 -6.51
CA ILE A 72 -9.07 13.79 -7.26
C ILE A 72 -10.55 14.13 -7.11
N ASP A 73 -10.92 15.37 -7.33
CA ASP A 73 -12.30 15.84 -7.38
C ASP A 73 -12.82 16.11 -8.81
N ASP A 74 -14.01 16.73 -8.89
CA ASP A 74 -14.65 17.05 -10.16
C ASP A 74 -13.87 18.07 -11.01
N ASP A 75 -13.05 18.93 -10.39
CA ASP A 75 -12.33 19.98 -11.10
C ASP A 75 -11.30 19.42 -12.10
N GLU A 76 -10.58 18.35 -11.70
CA GLU A 76 -9.47 17.82 -12.50
C GLU A 76 -9.61 16.33 -12.88
N VAL A 77 -10.66 15.62 -12.48
CA VAL A 77 -10.77 14.17 -12.76
C VAL A 77 -10.70 13.83 -14.25
N HIS A 78 -11.27 14.65 -15.09
CA HIS A 78 -11.32 14.43 -16.55
C HIS A 78 -9.95 14.66 -17.21
N HIS A 79 -9.19 15.66 -16.77
CA HIS A 79 -7.84 15.93 -17.22
C HIS A 79 -6.86 14.86 -16.71
N LEU A 80 -6.92 14.54 -15.42
CA LEU A 80 -6.09 13.50 -14.82
C LEU A 80 -6.31 12.14 -15.48
N ARG A 81 -7.55 11.78 -15.76
CA ARG A 81 -7.87 10.52 -16.43
C ARG A 81 -7.27 10.46 -17.83
N SER A 82 -7.39 11.54 -18.62
CA SER A 82 -6.79 11.60 -19.94
C SER A 82 -5.27 11.48 -19.88
N LEU A 83 -4.65 12.15 -18.92
CA LEU A 83 -3.22 12.10 -18.68
C LEU A 83 -2.74 10.70 -18.27
N MET A 84 -3.46 10.05 -17.39
CA MET A 84 -3.14 8.68 -16.96
C MET A 84 -3.38 7.65 -18.05
N ASP A 85 -4.42 7.80 -18.86
CA ASP A 85 -4.66 6.96 -20.05
C ASP A 85 -3.50 7.08 -21.07
N GLU A 86 -2.90 8.28 -21.22
CA GLU A 86 -1.72 8.50 -22.06
C GLU A 86 -0.47 7.85 -21.47
N ILE A 87 -0.19 8.09 -20.19
CA ILE A 87 1.05 7.64 -19.53
C ILE A 87 1.03 6.13 -19.28
N PHE A 88 -0.04 5.57 -18.74
CA PHE A 88 -0.14 4.17 -18.37
C PHE A 88 -0.68 3.29 -19.49
N GLY A 89 -1.61 3.81 -20.27
CA GLY A 89 -2.39 3.10 -21.29
C GLY A 89 -3.85 2.93 -20.87
N LEU A 90 -4.76 3.11 -21.81
CA LEU A 90 -6.20 2.99 -21.60
C LEU A 90 -6.61 1.60 -21.06
N ASP A 91 -5.93 0.55 -21.53
CA ASP A 91 -6.11 -0.86 -21.14
C ASP A 91 -5.57 -1.18 -19.74
N LYS A 92 -4.82 -0.27 -19.13
CA LYS A 92 -4.22 -0.42 -17.79
C LYS A 92 -5.11 0.12 -16.68
N ARG A 93 -6.19 0.80 -17.03
CA ARG A 93 -7.14 1.32 -16.04
C ARG A 93 -7.95 0.19 -15.41
N LEU A 94 -7.84 0.05 -14.08
CA LEU A 94 -8.63 -0.91 -13.30
C LEU A 94 -10.04 -0.39 -13.07
N ALA A 95 -10.16 0.84 -12.56
CA ALA A 95 -11.44 1.47 -12.24
C ALA A 95 -11.31 2.98 -12.05
N THR A 96 -12.44 3.67 -12.14
CA THR A 96 -12.67 4.96 -11.48
C THR A 96 -13.55 4.67 -10.27
N LEU A 97 -13.00 4.80 -9.07
CA LEU A 97 -13.75 4.65 -7.84
C LEU A 97 -14.38 5.98 -7.47
N VAL A 98 -15.64 5.96 -7.05
CA VAL A 98 -16.36 7.11 -6.52
C VAL A 98 -16.39 6.95 -5.00
N TRP A 99 -15.60 7.75 -4.29
CA TRP A 99 -15.64 7.77 -2.85
C TRP A 99 -16.76 8.72 -2.38
N ARG A 100 -17.80 8.14 -1.80
CA ARG A 100 -18.88 8.91 -1.19
C ARG A 100 -18.43 9.47 0.15
N THR A 101 -18.36 10.79 0.25
CA THR A 101 -17.99 11.49 1.48
C THR A 101 -19.22 11.58 2.39
N ASP A 102 -19.14 10.99 3.59
CA ASP A 102 -20.20 11.07 4.60
C ASP A 102 -20.03 12.36 5.43
N GLY A 103 -20.03 13.53 4.78
CA GLY A 103 -19.75 14.82 5.41
C GLY A 103 -20.93 15.79 5.38
N ASN A 104 -20.72 16.96 5.99
CA ASN A 104 -21.66 18.06 5.88
C ASN A 104 -21.64 18.61 4.45
N PHE A 105 -22.80 18.69 3.87
CA PHE A 105 -22.98 19.30 2.55
C PHE A 105 -23.16 20.81 2.68
N ASP A 106 -22.74 21.55 1.66
CA ASP A 106 -23.15 22.96 1.54
C ASP A 106 -24.66 23.02 1.38
N ASN A 107 -25.33 23.45 2.45
CA ASN A 107 -26.79 23.55 2.47
C ASN A 107 -27.33 24.63 1.52
N GLN A 108 -26.49 25.53 1.03
CA GLN A 108 -26.87 26.58 0.08
C GLN A 108 -26.72 26.14 -1.38
N ALA A 109 -25.95 25.08 -1.63
CA ALA A 109 -25.74 24.55 -2.99
C ALA A 109 -27.08 23.96 -3.54
N LYS A 110 -27.38 24.29 -4.81
CA LYS A 110 -28.56 23.75 -5.52
C LYS A 110 -28.45 22.22 -5.70
N ILE A 111 -27.26 21.73 -5.99
CA ILE A 111 -26.91 20.31 -6.05
C ILE A 111 -25.71 20.11 -5.10
N LYS A 112 -25.86 19.19 -4.17
CA LYS A 112 -24.87 18.94 -3.14
C LYS A 112 -23.85 17.95 -3.66
N ASN A 113 -22.58 18.37 -3.75
CA ASN A 113 -21.49 17.45 -4.03
C ASN A 113 -21.22 16.61 -2.77
N CYS A 114 -21.19 15.28 -2.94
CA CYS A 114 -21.02 14.34 -1.84
C CYS A 114 -20.02 13.22 -2.19
N HIS A 115 -19.15 13.45 -3.17
CA HIS A 115 -18.17 12.46 -3.58
C HIS A 115 -16.89 13.11 -4.10
N GLU A 116 -15.85 12.31 -4.09
CA GLU A 116 -14.58 12.52 -4.79
C GLU A 116 -14.25 11.24 -5.56
N TYR A 117 -13.20 11.27 -6.35
CA TYR A 117 -12.79 10.14 -7.16
C TYR A 117 -11.45 9.58 -6.72
N VAL A 118 -11.25 8.29 -6.99
CA VAL A 118 -9.92 7.66 -6.97
C VAL A 118 -9.73 6.94 -8.29
N LEU A 119 -8.77 7.39 -9.10
CA LEU A 119 -8.39 6.71 -10.32
C LEU A 119 -7.43 5.56 -10.00
N ALA A 120 -7.74 4.35 -10.43
CA ALA A 120 -6.94 3.15 -10.19
C ALA A 120 -6.40 2.58 -11.51
N TYR A 121 -5.07 2.48 -11.61
CA TYR A 121 -4.36 1.89 -12.74
C TYR A 121 -3.37 0.84 -12.26
N ALA A 122 -3.26 -0.28 -12.99
CA ALA A 122 -2.19 -1.26 -12.78
C ALA A 122 -1.11 -1.10 -13.86
N LEU A 123 0.12 -1.49 -13.57
CA LEU A 123 1.15 -1.57 -14.61
C LEU A 123 0.83 -2.68 -15.60
N ASP A 124 0.41 -3.86 -15.10
CA ASP A 124 -0.15 -4.95 -15.91
C ASP A 124 -1.41 -5.53 -15.24
N PRO A 125 -2.63 -5.23 -15.76
CA PRO A 125 -3.87 -5.74 -15.20
C PRO A 125 -4.01 -7.27 -15.17
N GLN A 126 -3.26 -7.98 -16.01
CA GLN A 126 -3.28 -9.44 -16.02
C GLN A 126 -2.50 -10.04 -14.85
N ARG A 127 -1.49 -9.31 -14.37
CA ARG A 127 -0.68 -9.68 -13.19
C ARG A 127 -1.22 -9.10 -11.90
N PHE A 128 -2.07 -8.07 -11.99
CA PHE A 128 -2.75 -7.53 -10.81
C PHE A 128 -3.75 -8.56 -10.28
N ALA A 129 -3.50 -9.05 -9.08
CA ALA A 129 -4.33 -10.08 -8.47
C ALA A 129 -5.75 -9.57 -8.15
N HIS A 130 -6.72 -10.47 -8.12
CA HIS A 130 -8.05 -10.12 -7.61
C HIS A 130 -7.96 -9.69 -6.15
N PRO A 131 -8.41 -8.46 -5.80
CA PRO A 131 -8.36 -7.98 -4.43
C PRO A 131 -9.07 -8.93 -3.47
N ARG A 132 -8.39 -9.32 -2.40
CA ARG A 132 -8.93 -10.23 -1.37
C ARG A 132 -9.51 -9.42 -0.20
N VAL A 133 -10.40 -8.48 -0.54
CA VAL A 133 -11.03 -7.56 0.40
C VAL A 133 -12.50 -7.41 0.08
N VAL A 134 -13.31 -7.15 1.09
CA VAL A 134 -14.74 -6.85 0.97
C VAL A 134 -14.94 -5.35 1.15
N ASP A 135 -15.83 -4.77 0.35
CA ASP A 135 -16.21 -3.37 0.46
C ASP A 135 -16.61 -3.01 1.90
N PRO A 136 -16.07 -1.91 2.47
CA PRO A 136 -16.33 -1.52 3.86
C PRO A 136 -17.79 -1.25 4.21
N ALA A 137 -18.63 -0.92 3.22
CA ALA A 137 -20.06 -0.72 3.42
C ALA A 137 -20.85 -2.03 3.54
N VAL A 138 -20.22 -3.17 3.29
CA VAL A 138 -20.88 -4.47 3.41
C VAL A 138 -21.04 -4.84 4.88
N ASP A 139 -22.27 -5.07 5.31
CA ASP A 139 -22.56 -5.51 6.68
C ASP A 139 -21.76 -6.77 7.06
N VAL A 140 -21.26 -6.81 8.29
CA VAL A 140 -20.43 -7.92 8.81
C VAL A 140 -21.19 -9.26 8.74
N GLY A 141 -22.51 -9.27 8.92
CA GLY A 141 -23.36 -10.45 8.81
C GLY A 141 -23.64 -10.91 7.38
N SER A 142 -23.22 -10.14 6.38
CA SER A 142 -23.45 -10.45 4.97
C SER A 142 -22.87 -11.78 4.55
N LYS A 143 -23.58 -12.45 3.62
CA LYS A 143 -23.05 -13.65 2.93
C LYS A 143 -21.70 -13.40 2.22
N LEU A 144 -21.40 -12.15 1.89
CA LEU A 144 -20.14 -11.77 1.26
C LEU A 144 -18.92 -11.95 2.18
N ASN A 145 -19.11 -11.87 3.49
CA ASN A 145 -18.06 -12.06 4.50
C ASN A 145 -17.88 -13.52 4.95
N ARG A 146 -18.72 -14.45 4.44
CA ARG A 146 -18.65 -15.85 4.87
C ARG A 146 -17.45 -16.57 4.23
N ALA A 147 -16.89 -17.53 4.95
CA ALA A 147 -15.82 -18.41 4.48
C ALA A 147 -16.22 -19.31 3.30
N HIS A 148 -17.50 -19.37 2.97
CA HIS A 148 -18.02 -20.15 1.83
C HIS A 148 -19.14 -19.40 1.12
N ILE A 149 -19.23 -19.63 -0.19
CA ILE A 149 -20.32 -19.12 -1.03
C ILE A 149 -21.35 -20.24 -1.17
N GLN A 150 -22.60 -19.93 -0.89
CA GLN A 150 -23.72 -20.82 -1.06
C GLN A 150 -24.72 -20.21 -2.06
N ASN A 151 -24.91 -20.90 -3.19
CA ASN A 151 -25.81 -20.45 -4.25
C ASN A 151 -26.65 -21.60 -4.78
N THR A 152 -27.90 -21.29 -5.12
CA THR A 152 -28.75 -22.26 -5.82
C THR A 152 -28.16 -22.59 -7.20
N ILE A 153 -28.20 -23.86 -7.55
CA ILE A 153 -27.86 -24.35 -8.91
C ILE A 153 -29.09 -24.50 -9.79
N VAL A 154 -30.28 -24.26 -9.24
CA VAL A 154 -31.55 -24.29 -9.97
C VAL A 154 -31.63 -23.04 -10.86
N LYS A 155 -31.47 -23.23 -12.16
CA LYS A 155 -31.43 -22.15 -13.14
C LYS A 155 -32.01 -22.59 -14.47
N ASN A 156 -33.28 -22.32 -14.67
CA ASN A 156 -33.99 -22.65 -15.91
C ASN A 156 -33.68 -21.65 -17.02
N GLY A 157 -33.45 -22.15 -18.23
CA GLY A 157 -33.21 -21.32 -19.41
C GLY A 157 -32.58 -22.06 -20.56
N PRO A 158 -32.39 -21.41 -21.72
CA PRO A 158 -31.89 -22.10 -22.94
C PRO A 158 -30.51 -22.78 -22.76
N LYS A 159 -29.66 -22.23 -21.87
CA LYS A 159 -28.35 -22.81 -21.55
C LYS A 159 -28.42 -23.96 -20.54
N ASN A 160 -29.52 -24.12 -19.83
CA ASN A 160 -29.75 -25.13 -18.82
C ASN A 160 -31.12 -25.77 -19.05
N PRO A 161 -31.25 -26.68 -20.02
CA PRO A 161 -32.52 -27.33 -20.31
C PRO A 161 -32.98 -28.16 -19.10
N ILE A 162 -34.30 -28.28 -18.95
CA ILE A 162 -34.91 -29.05 -17.87
C ILE A 162 -34.50 -30.51 -17.99
N SER A 163 -34.04 -31.07 -16.91
CA SER A 163 -33.62 -32.49 -16.84
C SER A 163 -33.72 -32.99 -15.41
N GLU A 164 -33.91 -34.30 -15.28
CA GLU A 164 -33.97 -34.96 -13.99
C GLU A 164 -32.57 -35.23 -13.43
N VAL A 165 -32.48 -35.17 -12.09
CA VAL A 165 -31.36 -35.62 -11.28
C VAL A 165 -31.92 -36.45 -10.13
N VAL A 166 -31.29 -37.57 -9.88
CA VAL A 166 -31.57 -38.41 -8.71
C VAL A 166 -30.67 -37.96 -7.57
N LEU A 167 -31.28 -37.56 -6.45
CA LEU A 167 -30.58 -37.31 -5.21
C LEU A 167 -30.70 -38.55 -4.33
N PRO A 168 -29.61 -39.28 -4.08
CA PRO A 168 -29.67 -40.55 -3.33
C PRO A 168 -29.88 -40.28 -1.82
N ALA A 169 -30.34 -41.32 -1.11
CA ALA A 169 -30.34 -41.30 0.35
C ALA A 169 -28.95 -40.98 0.91
N GLY A 170 -28.90 -40.21 1.99
CA GLY A 170 -27.66 -39.71 2.55
C GLY A 170 -27.16 -38.38 1.97
N PHE A 171 -27.81 -37.86 0.90
CA PHE A 171 -27.43 -36.56 0.34
C PHE A 171 -27.47 -35.45 1.42
N PRO A 172 -26.42 -34.62 1.55
CA PRO A 172 -26.32 -33.63 2.62
C PRO A 172 -27.43 -32.54 2.56
N ALA A 173 -27.92 -32.13 3.70
CA ALA A 173 -28.90 -31.07 3.84
C ALA A 173 -28.34 -29.90 4.67
N SER A 174 -28.86 -28.69 4.45
CA SER A 174 -28.52 -27.50 5.24
C SER A 174 -29.35 -27.35 6.51
N VAL A 175 -30.27 -28.26 6.78
CA VAL A 175 -31.17 -28.30 7.94
C VAL A 175 -31.20 -29.68 8.52
N GLU A 176 -31.41 -29.77 9.84
CA GLU A 176 -31.43 -31.05 10.57
C GLU A 176 -32.67 -31.91 10.20
N GLN A 177 -33.82 -31.27 10.03
CA GLN A 177 -35.08 -31.96 9.71
C GLN A 177 -35.93 -31.13 8.78
N ALA A 178 -36.53 -31.75 7.77
CA ALA A 178 -37.54 -31.16 6.92
C ALA A 178 -38.35 -32.24 6.17
N ARG A 179 -39.52 -31.88 5.70
CA ARG A 179 -40.28 -32.65 4.73
C ARG A 179 -40.63 -31.79 3.52
N ILE A 180 -40.40 -32.31 2.33
CA ILE A 180 -40.67 -31.63 1.07
C ILE A 180 -41.60 -32.55 0.29
N ALA A 181 -42.87 -32.17 0.14
CA ALA A 181 -43.84 -32.93 -0.62
C ALA A 181 -43.52 -32.86 -2.12
N ALA A 182 -43.87 -33.92 -2.83
CA ALA A 182 -43.84 -33.96 -4.28
C ALA A 182 -44.63 -32.79 -4.86
N ARG A 183 -44.04 -32.04 -5.80
CA ARG A 183 -44.60 -30.80 -6.33
C ARG A 183 -44.07 -30.44 -7.70
N THR A 184 -44.96 -29.81 -8.51
CA THR A 184 -44.59 -29.24 -9.82
C THR A 184 -44.90 -27.71 -9.88
N SER A 185 -45.43 -27.16 -8.81
CA SER A 185 -45.81 -25.74 -8.72
C SER A 185 -44.65 -24.79 -8.54
N SER A 186 -43.48 -25.27 -8.10
CA SER A 186 -42.30 -24.46 -7.88
C SER A 186 -41.01 -25.24 -8.22
N TRP A 187 -39.99 -24.53 -8.63
CA TRP A 187 -38.69 -25.10 -8.98
C TRP A 187 -37.78 -25.30 -7.73
N PRO A 188 -37.01 -26.38 -7.67
CA PRO A 188 -37.08 -27.57 -8.57
C PRO A 188 -38.37 -28.35 -8.33
N HIS A 189 -38.83 -29.05 -9.37
CA HIS A 189 -39.97 -30.00 -9.27
C HIS A 189 -39.51 -31.27 -8.55
N TYR A 190 -40.26 -31.67 -7.53
CA TYR A 190 -40.07 -32.93 -6.80
C TYR A 190 -41.04 -33.95 -7.31
N LEU A 191 -40.51 -35.06 -7.89
CA LEU A 191 -41.34 -36.15 -8.42
C LEU A 191 -41.73 -37.14 -7.32
N ASP A 192 -40.97 -37.14 -6.22
CA ASP A 192 -41.17 -37.99 -5.04
C ASP A 192 -41.14 -37.10 -3.77
N ASP A 193 -41.79 -37.58 -2.69
CA ASP A 193 -41.70 -36.97 -1.38
C ASP A 193 -40.29 -37.10 -0.79
N ALA A 194 -39.73 -36.06 -0.28
CA ALA A 194 -38.42 -36.03 0.37
C ALA A 194 -38.53 -35.82 1.87
N ALA A 195 -37.79 -36.62 2.63
CA ALA A 195 -37.62 -36.46 4.06
C ALA A 195 -36.14 -36.21 4.41
N ILE A 196 -35.89 -35.22 5.24
CA ILE A 196 -34.55 -34.90 5.78
C ILE A 196 -34.59 -35.23 7.25
N ALA A 197 -33.58 -35.97 7.72
CA ALA A 197 -33.33 -36.25 9.11
C ALA A 197 -31.82 -36.26 9.38
N ASN A 198 -31.36 -35.75 10.52
CA ASN A 198 -29.95 -35.67 10.88
C ASN A 198 -29.07 -35.00 9.81
N GLY A 199 -29.58 -33.93 9.20
CA GLY A 199 -28.85 -33.20 8.17
C GLY A 199 -28.64 -33.96 6.83
N ARG A 200 -29.43 -35.02 6.58
CA ARG A 200 -29.32 -35.86 5.38
C ARG A 200 -30.68 -36.28 4.83
N LEU A 201 -30.73 -36.48 3.50
CA LEU A 201 -31.88 -37.04 2.86
C LEU A 201 -32.06 -38.51 3.26
N VAL A 202 -33.25 -38.86 3.72
CA VAL A 202 -33.57 -40.23 4.23
C VAL A 202 -33.81 -41.24 3.08
N ASN A 203 -34.45 -40.80 2.01
CA ASN A 203 -34.81 -41.59 0.87
C ASN A 203 -34.28 -41.01 -0.42
N GLU A 204 -34.14 -41.83 -1.45
CA GLU A 204 -33.84 -41.36 -2.79
C GLU A 204 -34.99 -40.52 -3.34
N VAL A 205 -34.65 -39.45 -4.07
CA VAL A 205 -35.66 -38.50 -4.61
C VAL A 205 -35.27 -38.07 -6.02
N ARG A 206 -36.22 -38.09 -6.92
CA ARG A 206 -36.08 -37.55 -8.28
C ARG A 206 -36.49 -36.08 -8.30
N VAL A 207 -35.58 -35.27 -8.83
CA VAL A 207 -35.77 -33.81 -8.87
C VAL A 207 -35.55 -33.32 -10.30
N SER A 208 -36.45 -32.52 -10.82
CA SER A 208 -36.39 -32.00 -12.19
C SER A 208 -36.24 -30.48 -12.20
N SER A 209 -35.25 -29.98 -12.94
CA SER A 209 -35.00 -28.55 -13.13
C SER A 209 -34.01 -28.29 -14.26
N GLY A 210 -33.79 -27.05 -14.61
CA GLY A 210 -32.56 -26.60 -15.26
C GLY A 210 -31.45 -26.43 -14.25
N TRP A 211 -30.27 -26.97 -14.52
CA TRP A 211 -29.16 -27.06 -13.58
C TRP A 211 -27.93 -26.34 -14.11
N SER A 212 -27.46 -25.32 -13.43
CA SER A 212 -26.25 -24.55 -13.80
C SER A 212 -24.94 -25.32 -13.56
N SER A 213 -24.97 -26.40 -12.77
CA SER A 213 -23.78 -27.18 -12.38
C SER A 213 -24.05 -28.70 -12.35
N LYS A 214 -24.89 -29.20 -13.25
CA LYS A 214 -25.33 -30.61 -13.24
C LYS A 214 -24.16 -31.61 -13.22
N ALA A 215 -23.18 -31.43 -14.09
CA ALA A 215 -22.05 -32.35 -14.19
C ALA A 215 -21.20 -32.39 -12.90
N ILE A 216 -21.06 -31.24 -12.21
CA ILE A 216 -20.34 -31.17 -10.94
C ILE A 216 -21.16 -31.84 -9.82
N LEU A 217 -22.49 -31.64 -9.80
CA LEU A 217 -23.39 -32.28 -8.87
C LEU A 217 -23.34 -33.83 -9.03
N GLN A 218 -23.36 -34.33 -10.26
CA GLN A 218 -23.26 -35.78 -10.55
C GLN A 218 -21.92 -36.35 -10.08
N ARG A 219 -20.82 -35.65 -10.28
CA ARG A 219 -19.50 -36.09 -9.77
C ARG A 219 -19.47 -36.09 -8.23
N TYR A 220 -20.10 -35.11 -7.60
CA TYR A 220 -20.21 -35.05 -6.14
C TYR A 220 -21.02 -36.20 -5.57
N ILE A 221 -22.13 -36.59 -6.23
CA ILE A 221 -22.92 -37.78 -5.87
C ILE A 221 -22.09 -39.05 -6.07
N ALA A 222 -21.39 -39.18 -7.19
CA ALA A 222 -20.55 -40.32 -7.49
C ALA A 222 -19.33 -40.46 -6.55
N SER A 223 -18.84 -39.38 -6.00
CA SER A 223 -17.74 -39.39 -5.00
C SER A 223 -18.18 -39.81 -3.59
N GLY A 224 -19.46 -40.13 -3.37
CA GLY A 224 -19.98 -40.41 -2.02
C GLY A 224 -20.09 -39.15 -1.15
N PHE A 225 -20.35 -38.01 -1.79
CA PHE A 225 -20.47 -36.66 -1.16
C PHE A 225 -19.15 -36.03 -0.67
N GLU A 226 -18.03 -36.52 -1.18
CA GLU A 226 -16.77 -35.85 -0.97
C GLU A 226 -16.67 -34.59 -1.87
N PRO A 227 -16.12 -33.46 -1.35
CA PRO A 227 -16.00 -32.24 -2.15
C PRO A 227 -15.22 -32.45 -3.44
N VAL A 228 -15.75 -31.95 -4.55
CA VAL A 228 -15.16 -32.05 -5.90
C VAL A 228 -14.66 -30.70 -6.38
N LEU A 229 -13.63 -30.69 -7.24
CA LEU A 229 -13.14 -29.45 -7.83
C LEU A 229 -14.05 -29.02 -8.99
N ASP A 230 -14.42 -27.75 -9.03
CA ASP A 230 -15.10 -27.16 -10.18
C ASP A 230 -14.12 -26.81 -11.33
N SER A 231 -14.61 -26.20 -12.41
CA SER A 231 -13.78 -25.78 -13.55
C SER A 231 -12.74 -24.69 -13.23
N LYS A 232 -12.85 -24.06 -12.07
CA LYS A 232 -11.90 -23.04 -11.56
C LYS A 232 -10.99 -23.58 -10.44
N GLY A 233 -11.02 -24.90 -10.19
CA GLY A 233 -10.24 -25.52 -9.13
C GLY A 233 -10.79 -25.29 -7.70
N GLN A 234 -12.02 -24.76 -7.55
CA GLN A 234 -12.62 -24.53 -6.24
C GLN A 234 -13.27 -25.80 -5.70
N ARG A 235 -12.99 -26.14 -4.44
CA ARG A 235 -13.67 -27.23 -3.74
C ARG A 235 -15.15 -26.90 -3.59
N THR A 236 -15.99 -27.74 -4.17
CA THR A 236 -17.44 -27.57 -4.25
C THR A 236 -18.14 -28.79 -3.67
N ARG A 237 -19.07 -28.56 -2.76
CA ARG A 237 -20.02 -29.54 -2.24
C ARG A 237 -21.44 -29.08 -2.50
N PHE A 238 -22.40 -29.95 -2.36
CA PHE A 238 -23.81 -29.60 -2.56
C PHE A 238 -24.66 -30.00 -1.36
N VAL A 239 -25.70 -29.18 -1.14
CA VAL A 239 -26.67 -29.42 -0.06
C VAL A 239 -28.08 -29.17 -0.57
N ILE A 240 -29.06 -29.86 0.03
CA ILE A 240 -30.47 -29.58 -0.15
C ILE A 240 -30.92 -28.64 1.00
N THR A 241 -31.71 -27.63 0.69
CA THR A 241 -32.28 -26.75 1.73
C THR A 241 -33.59 -27.32 2.29
N GLY A 242 -34.04 -26.82 3.44
CA GLY A 242 -35.33 -27.20 4.00
C GLY A 242 -36.55 -26.88 3.12
N THR A 243 -36.39 -25.99 2.14
CA THR A 243 -37.42 -25.65 1.14
C THR A 243 -37.26 -26.46 -0.15
N GLY A 244 -36.24 -27.30 -0.26
CA GLY A 244 -35.97 -28.14 -1.42
C GLY A 244 -35.14 -27.49 -2.52
N ALA A 245 -34.51 -26.37 -2.30
CA ALA A 245 -33.52 -25.88 -3.25
C ALA A 245 -32.25 -26.72 -3.18
N VAL A 246 -31.63 -27.00 -4.32
CA VAL A 246 -30.30 -27.61 -4.37
C VAL A 246 -29.27 -26.51 -4.55
N GLU A 247 -28.32 -26.45 -3.63
CA GLU A 247 -27.34 -25.38 -3.60
C GLU A 247 -25.92 -25.94 -3.65
N SER A 248 -25.06 -25.24 -4.36
CA SER A 248 -23.61 -25.45 -4.30
C SER A 248 -23.01 -24.63 -3.18
N VAL A 249 -22.13 -25.25 -2.41
CA VAL A 249 -21.32 -24.60 -1.36
C VAL A 249 -19.88 -24.70 -1.81
N LYS A 250 -19.26 -23.54 -2.00
CA LYS A 250 -17.86 -23.43 -2.42
C LYS A 250 -17.05 -22.80 -1.32
N ASP A 251 -15.94 -23.41 -0.99
CA ASP A 251 -15.01 -22.86 -0.02
C ASP A 251 -14.31 -21.63 -0.62
N ARG A 252 -14.12 -20.63 0.18
CA ARG A 252 -13.34 -19.44 -0.13
C ARG A 252 -12.11 -19.40 0.77
N GLU A 253 -10.96 -19.18 0.20
CA GLU A 253 -9.78 -18.86 1.00
C GLU A 253 -9.93 -17.47 1.63
N GLN A 254 -10.42 -16.50 0.84
CA GLN A 254 -10.74 -15.15 1.30
C GLN A 254 -11.94 -14.56 0.55
N ALA A 255 -12.70 -13.73 1.24
CA ALA A 255 -13.78 -12.97 0.63
C ALA A 255 -13.22 -11.90 -0.32
N SER A 256 -13.84 -11.72 -1.48
CA SER A 256 -13.49 -10.69 -2.46
C SER A 256 -14.77 -10.04 -2.97
N HIS A 257 -14.95 -8.77 -2.67
CA HIS A 257 -16.07 -7.97 -3.17
C HIS A 257 -15.68 -6.50 -3.15
N VAL A 258 -15.18 -6.00 -4.27
CA VAL A 258 -14.81 -4.60 -4.47
C VAL A 258 -15.78 -3.99 -5.46
N VAL A 259 -16.37 -2.85 -5.11
CA VAL A 259 -17.28 -2.10 -5.96
C VAL A 259 -16.74 -0.70 -6.22
N THR A 260 -17.21 -0.06 -7.28
CA THR A 260 -16.69 1.25 -7.70
C THR A 260 -17.25 2.43 -6.91
N VAL A 261 -18.30 2.24 -6.11
CA VAL A 261 -18.79 3.26 -5.17
C VAL A 261 -18.34 2.86 -3.78
N VAL A 262 -17.39 3.60 -3.23
CA VAL A 262 -16.79 3.34 -1.91
C VAL A 262 -17.49 4.20 -0.86
N SER A 263 -17.96 3.60 0.21
CA SER A 263 -18.58 4.30 1.34
C SER A 263 -18.23 3.59 2.66
N GLY A 264 -18.56 4.23 3.79
CA GLY A 264 -18.26 3.65 5.11
C GLY A 264 -16.78 3.69 5.51
N VAL A 265 -15.96 4.50 4.82
CA VAL A 265 -14.53 4.70 5.09
C VAL A 265 -14.22 6.04 5.76
N GLY A 266 -15.26 6.71 6.26
CA GLY A 266 -15.15 8.01 6.88
C GLY A 266 -15.17 9.18 5.88
N SER A 267 -14.99 10.38 6.41
CA SER A 267 -14.99 11.64 5.66
C SER A 267 -13.76 12.48 6.02
N THR A 268 -13.44 13.45 5.18
CA THR A 268 -12.42 14.47 5.44
C THR A 268 -12.67 15.17 6.78
N GLN A 269 -13.93 15.48 7.10
CA GLN A 269 -14.31 16.14 8.34
C GLN A 269 -14.06 15.26 9.58
N SER A 270 -14.45 13.96 9.52
CA SER A 270 -14.15 13.03 10.62
C SER A 270 -12.65 12.85 10.82
N GLN A 271 -11.87 12.86 9.73
CA GLN A 271 -10.43 12.77 9.79
C GLN A 271 -9.78 14.04 10.35
N SER A 272 -10.30 15.24 10.01
CA SER A 272 -9.85 16.50 10.62
C SER A 272 -10.06 16.52 12.13
N ALA A 273 -11.23 16.02 12.59
CA ALA A 273 -11.52 15.91 14.01
C ALA A 273 -10.54 14.93 14.71
N ALA A 274 -10.26 13.78 14.09
CA ALA A 274 -9.28 12.82 14.61
C ALA A 274 -7.86 13.39 14.69
N LEU A 275 -7.44 14.19 13.70
CA LEU A 275 -6.15 14.90 13.73
C LEU A 275 -6.11 15.97 14.82
N ALA A 276 -7.20 16.70 15.03
CA ALA A 276 -7.29 17.69 16.11
C ALA A 276 -7.16 17.02 17.50
N GLU A 277 -7.74 15.84 17.69
CA GLU A 277 -7.54 15.04 18.92
C GLU A 277 -6.09 14.57 19.10
N MET A 278 -5.36 14.36 18.01
CA MET A 278 -3.91 14.11 18.02
C MET A 278 -3.09 15.38 18.21
N GLY A 279 -3.68 16.58 18.26
CA GLY A 279 -3.02 17.86 18.39
C GLY A 279 -2.51 18.45 17.08
N PHE A 280 -3.04 18.02 15.93
CA PHE A 280 -2.69 18.56 14.61
C PHE A 280 -3.86 19.29 13.98
N GLN A 281 -3.53 20.34 13.22
CA GLN A 281 -4.47 20.98 12.31
C GLN A 281 -3.95 20.81 10.88
N PHE A 282 -4.77 20.25 10.03
CA PHE A 282 -4.46 20.07 8.61
C PHE A 282 -5.74 20.19 7.77
N PRO A 283 -5.73 20.98 6.70
CA PRO A 283 -6.89 21.14 5.83
C PRO A 283 -7.10 19.86 5.00
N PHE A 284 -8.34 19.42 4.90
CA PHE A 284 -8.77 18.35 4.00
C PHE A 284 -7.99 17.02 4.06
N PRO A 285 -7.70 16.45 5.25
CA PRO A 285 -6.97 15.20 5.33
C PRO A 285 -7.84 14.04 4.84
N LYS A 286 -7.28 13.13 4.05
CA LYS A 286 -7.99 11.93 3.63
C LYS A 286 -8.20 10.96 4.81
N PRO A 287 -9.33 10.23 4.84
CA PRO A 287 -9.59 9.24 5.87
C PRO A 287 -8.58 8.08 5.82
N VAL A 288 -8.11 7.66 7.00
CA VAL A 288 -7.19 6.52 7.14
C VAL A 288 -7.82 5.25 6.56
N ASP A 289 -9.11 5.01 6.81
CA ASP A 289 -9.77 3.79 6.36
C ASP A 289 -9.98 3.75 4.84
N LEU A 290 -10.08 4.91 4.16
CA LEU A 290 -10.05 4.97 2.70
C LEU A 290 -8.70 4.46 2.17
N VAL A 291 -7.60 5.05 2.63
CA VAL A 291 -6.27 4.67 2.16
C VAL A 291 -5.95 3.22 2.54
N LYS A 292 -6.32 2.78 3.75
CA LYS A 292 -6.19 1.38 4.18
C LYS A 292 -6.95 0.44 3.24
N TYR A 293 -8.18 0.77 2.87
CA TYR A 293 -8.97 -0.03 1.94
C TYR A 293 -8.31 -0.14 0.56
N LEU A 294 -7.79 0.97 0.01
CA LEU A 294 -7.08 0.95 -1.27
C LEU A 294 -5.80 0.10 -1.21
N VAL A 295 -5.00 0.27 -0.16
CA VAL A 295 -3.77 -0.53 0.08
C VAL A 295 -4.10 -2.02 0.22
N SER A 296 -5.24 -2.36 0.84
CA SER A 296 -5.67 -3.75 1.01
C SER A 296 -6.10 -4.46 -0.30
N MET A 297 -6.26 -3.71 -1.39
CA MET A 297 -6.51 -4.29 -2.72
C MET A 297 -5.26 -4.93 -3.34
N ILE A 298 -4.08 -4.60 -2.84
CA ILE A 298 -2.80 -5.18 -3.30
C ILE A 298 -2.58 -6.53 -2.62
N GLU A 299 -2.20 -7.53 -3.42
CA GLU A 299 -1.93 -8.87 -2.89
C GLU A 299 -0.66 -8.89 -2.03
N GLY A 300 -0.73 -9.66 -0.95
CA GLY A 300 0.38 -9.86 -0.03
C GLY A 300 0.34 -8.95 1.20
N LYS A 301 1.29 -9.20 2.09
CA LYS A 301 1.42 -8.48 3.37
C LYS A 301 2.82 -7.86 3.55
N ASP A 302 3.69 -8.01 2.57
CA ASP A 302 5.04 -7.45 2.54
C ASP A 302 5.28 -6.78 1.19
N PHE A 303 5.04 -5.48 1.14
CA PHE A 303 5.31 -4.64 -0.02
C PHE A 303 5.49 -3.18 0.40
N LEU A 304 5.97 -2.37 -0.54
CA LEU A 304 6.21 -0.95 -0.33
C LEU A 304 5.02 -0.12 -0.82
N VAL A 305 4.61 0.86 -0.02
CA VAL A 305 3.62 1.88 -0.36
C VAL A 305 4.34 3.22 -0.50
N LEU A 306 4.27 3.82 -1.69
CA LEU A 306 4.84 5.13 -1.97
C LEU A 306 3.72 6.17 -2.03
N ASP A 307 3.94 7.30 -1.34
CA ASP A 307 3.09 8.47 -1.40
C ASP A 307 3.96 9.72 -1.58
N SER A 308 3.88 10.34 -2.76
CA SER A 308 4.69 11.51 -3.10
C SER A 308 3.99 12.84 -2.80
N TYR A 309 2.81 12.80 -2.18
CA TYR A 309 2.06 13.96 -1.69
C TYR A 309 1.58 13.67 -0.26
N ALA A 310 2.53 13.41 0.64
CA ALA A 310 2.27 12.83 1.94
C ALA A 310 1.33 13.66 2.84
N GLY A 311 1.35 14.97 2.70
CA GLY A 311 0.49 15.89 3.41
C GLY A 311 0.45 15.61 4.91
N SER A 312 -0.71 15.26 5.44
CA SER A 312 -0.87 14.94 6.86
C SER A 312 -0.29 13.58 7.27
N GLY A 313 0.25 12.75 6.36
CA GLY A 313 0.79 11.43 6.67
C GLY A 313 -0.26 10.32 6.83
N THR A 314 -1.39 10.45 6.16
CA THR A 314 -2.47 9.45 6.21
C THR A 314 -2.01 8.08 5.75
N THR A 315 -1.17 8.02 4.72
CA THR A 315 -0.66 6.75 4.16
C THR A 315 0.19 5.98 5.18
N ALA A 316 1.08 6.64 5.93
CA ALA A 316 1.82 5.98 7.01
C ALA A 316 0.88 5.40 8.07
N HIS A 317 -0.12 6.19 8.50
CA HIS A 317 -1.11 5.74 9.48
C HIS A 317 -1.90 4.52 8.97
N ALA A 318 -2.34 4.54 7.72
CA ALA A 318 -3.07 3.43 7.09
C ALA A 318 -2.23 2.15 7.04
N VAL A 319 -0.96 2.25 6.65
CA VAL A 319 -0.03 1.12 6.57
C VAL A 319 0.25 0.53 7.95
N LEU A 320 0.56 1.36 8.95
CA LEU A 320 0.80 0.90 10.32
C LEU A 320 -0.45 0.25 10.91
N LYS A 321 -1.63 0.84 10.69
CA LYS A 321 -2.91 0.28 11.14
C LYS A 321 -3.17 -1.09 10.50
N GLN A 322 -2.97 -1.22 9.20
CA GLN A 322 -3.18 -2.49 8.52
C GLN A 322 -2.20 -3.58 8.97
N ASN A 323 -0.92 -3.23 9.17
CA ASN A 323 0.08 -4.17 9.70
C ASN A 323 -0.28 -4.65 11.10
N SER A 324 -0.75 -3.75 11.98
CA SER A 324 -1.21 -4.10 13.32
C SER A 324 -2.43 -5.03 13.29
N GLU A 325 -3.36 -4.85 12.35
CA GLU A 325 -4.59 -5.64 12.24
C GLU A 325 -4.35 -7.04 11.66
N ASP A 326 -3.43 -7.19 10.70
CA ASP A 326 -3.27 -8.45 9.96
C ASP A 326 -1.89 -9.12 10.10
N GLY A 327 -1.00 -8.54 10.95
CA GLY A 327 0.36 -9.02 11.16
C GLY A 327 1.26 -8.86 9.93
N GLY A 328 0.98 -7.88 9.06
CA GLY A 328 1.75 -7.61 7.86
C GLY A 328 3.04 -6.84 8.12
N HIS A 329 3.91 -6.83 7.11
CA HIS A 329 5.22 -6.13 7.10
C HIS A 329 5.32 -5.12 5.96
N ARG A 330 4.20 -4.47 5.63
CA ARG A 330 4.20 -3.41 4.61
C ARG A 330 5.04 -2.25 5.09
N ARG A 331 5.80 -1.67 4.18
CA ARG A 331 6.65 -0.50 4.42
C ARG A 331 6.08 0.69 3.66
N PHE A 332 6.48 1.89 4.02
CA PHE A 332 6.05 3.10 3.33
C PHE A 332 7.23 4.04 3.05
N ILE A 333 7.13 4.77 1.94
CA ILE A 333 7.94 5.94 1.63
C ILE A 333 6.98 7.10 1.44
N LEU A 334 7.18 8.18 2.21
CA LEU A 334 6.42 9.40 2.11
C LEU A 334 7.33 10.53 1.65
N VAL A 335 6.87 11.30 0.67
CA VAL A 335 7.57 12.51 0.23
C VAL A 335 6.65 13.70 0.44
N GLU A 336 7.16 14.73 1.13
CA GLU A 336 6.46 15.99 1.38
C GLU A 336 7.42 17.15 1.13
N MET A 337 7.00 18.07 0.26
CA MET A 337 7.84 19.20 -0.15
C MET A 337 7.87 20.32 0.87
N ASP A 338 6.77 20.57 1.56
CA ASP A 338 6.72 21.56 2.61
C ASP A 338 7.48 21.06 3.84
N LYS A 339 8.63 21.70 4.13
CA LYS A 339 9.52 21.32 5.24
C LYS A 339 8.82 21.39 6.60
N HIS A 340 7.86 22.32 6.77
CA HIS A 340 7.08 22.44 8.01
C HIS A 340 6.08 21.31 8.15
N ILE A 341 5.32 21.02 7.10
CA ILE A 341 4.37 19.89 7.07
C ILE A 341 5.11 18.58 7.26
N ALA A 342 6.17 18.33 6.50
CA ALA A 342 6.97 17.12 6.57
C ALA A 342 7.46 16.81 7.99
N LYS A 343 8.03 17.80 8.66
CA LYS A 343 8.63 17.63 10.00
C LYS A 343 7.57 17.61 11.10
N ASN A 344 6.67 18.62 11.12
CA ASN A 344 5.84 18.92 12.29
C ASN A 344 4.46 18.23 12.23
N ILE A 345 4.04 17.76 11.05
CA ILE A 345 2.76 17.07 10.87
C ILE A 345 2.98 15.63 10.43
N THR A 346 3.54 15.41 9.24
CA THR A 346 3.68 14.07 8.64
C THR A 346 4.51 13.13 9.51
N ALA A 347 5.76 13.54 9.85
CA ALA A 347 6.65 12.72 10.66
C ALA A 347 6.16 12.57 12.10
N GLU A 348 5.67 13.66 12.70
CA GLU A 348 5.19 13.63 14.08
C GLU A 348 3.91 12.79 14.22
N ARG A 349 3.00 12.83 13.23
CA ARG A 349 1.86 11.93 13.18
C ARG A 349 2.29 10.46 13.07
N ALA A 350 3.20 10.15 12.14
CA ALA A 350 3.73 8.79 11.99
C ALA A 350 4.37 8.28 13.29
N ARG A 351 5.14 9.14 13.98
CA ARG A 351 5.75 8.83 15.28
C ARG A 351 4.68 8.52 16.35
N ARG A 352 3.66 9.38 16.49
CA ARG A 352 2.57 9.18 17.47
C ARG A 352 1.79 7.91 17.18
N VAL A 353 1.49 7.63 15.93
CA VAL A 353 0.79 6.41 15.53
C VAL A 353 1.62 5.17 15.86
N ALA A 354 2.92 5.19 15.60
CA ALA A 354 3.80 4.05 15.87
C ALA A 354 4.03 3.81 17.38
N GLN A 355 4.29 4.89 18.13
CA GLN A 355 4.73 4.80 19.53
C GLN A 355 3.61 4.97 20.57
N GLY A 356 2.46 5.51 20.15
CA GLY A 356 1.41 5.95 21.05
C GLY A 356 1.58 7.42 21.47
N TYR A 357 0.51 7.99 22.01
CA TYR A 357 0.45 9.40 22.41
C TYR A 357 -0.65 9.63 23.45
N THR A 358 -0.58 10.77 24.12
CA THR A 358 -1.71 11.28 24.90
C THR A 358 -2.53 12.22 24.03
N ASN A 359 -3.81 11.94 23.88
CA ASN A 359 -4.69 12.78 23.05
C ASN A 359 -5.06 14.11 23.75
N ALA A 360 -5.71 15.02 23.03
CA ALA A 360 -6.13 16.32 23.56
C ALA A 360 -7.10 16.23 24.75
N LYS A 361 -7.75 15.07 24.96
CA LYS A 361 -8.64 14.78 26.08
C LYS A 361 -7.90 14.19 27.30
N GLY A 362 -6.56 14.05 27.22
CA GLY A 362 -5.76 13.46 28.29
C GLY A 362 -5.76 11.94 28.34
N SER A 363 -6.33 11.25 27.37
CA SER A 363 -6.34 9.79 27.29
C SER A 363 -5.08 9.27 26.61
N ALA A 364 -4.46 8.22 27.17
CA ALA A 364 -3.36 7.53 26.52
C ALA A 364 -3.89 6.65 25.38
N ILE A 365 -3.30 6.81 24.21
CA ILE A 365 -3.56 6.01 23.01
C ILE A 365 -2.35 5.12 22.78
N GLU A 366 -2.55 3.82 22.74
CA GLU A 366 -1.48 2.86 22.51
C GLU A 366 -0.96 2.95 21.07
N GLY A 367 0.35 2.76 20.88
CA GLY A 367 0.98 2.75 19.57
C GLY A 367 0.69 1.47 18.80
N LEU A 368 0.62 1.58 17.48
CA LEU A 368 0.40 0.45 16.58
C LEU A 368 1.68 -0.36 16.33
N GLY A 369 2.82 0.08 16.87
CA GLY A 369 4.11 -0.51 16.61
C GLY A 369 4.75 -0.04 15.32
N GLY A 370 5.94 -0.60 15.02
CA GLY A 370 6.74 -0.19 13.88
C GLY A 370 7.56 1.07 14.13
N GLY A 371 8.06 1.66 13.06
CA GLY A 371 8.88 2.85 13.09
C GLY A 371 9.14 3.39 11.69
N PHE A 372 9.85 4.50 11.61
CA PHE A 372 10.26 5.11 10.34
C PHE A 372 11.53 5.93 10.53
N GLN A 373 12.18 6.24 9.43
CA GLN A 373 13.28 7.18 9.39
C GLN A 373 12.83 8.47 8.71
N PHE A 374 13.15 9.61 9.33
CA PHE A 374 12.91 10.92 8.74
C PHE A 374 14.19 11.40 8.04
N CYS A 375 14.11 11.63 6.74
CA CYS A 375 15.20 12.09 5.92
C CYS A 375 14.91 13.51 5.39
N ARG A 376 15.94 14.29 5.15
CA ARG A 376 15.85 15.57 4.45
C ARG A 376 16.85 15.58 3.32
N LEU A 377 16.43 16.11 2.17
CA LEU A 377 17.39 16.42 1.11
C LEU A 377 18.36 17.49 1.60
N SER A 378 19.64 17.25 1.40
CA SER A 378 20.67 18.27 1.63
C SER A 378 20.50 19.40 0.62
N ASP A 379 20.70 20.63 1.07
CA ASP A 379 20.68 21.81 0.18
C ASP A 379 21.87 21.77 -0.82
N GLN A 380 22.87 20.95 -0.50
CA GLN A 380 24.05 20.73 -1.34
C GLN A 380 24.35 19.24 -1.48
N PRO A 381 24.71 18.75 -2.69
CA PRO A 381 25.08 17.36 -2.90
C PRO A 381 26.38 17.02 -2.14
N LEU A 382 26.57 15.74 -1.80
CA LEU A 382 27.81 15.27 -1.17
C LEU A 382 28.99 15.28 -2.15
N PHE A 383 28.71 15.14 -3.44
CA PHE A 383 29.71 15.06 -4.50
C PHE A 383 29.66 16.32 -5.38
N ASP A 384 30.80 16.72 -5.89
CA ASP A 384 30.89 17.76 -6.92
C ASP A 384 30.58 17.22 -8.33
N ALA A 385 30.69 18.06 -9.33
CA ALA A 385 30.42 17.69 -10.73
C ALA A 385 31.40 16.64 -11.28
N ASP A 386 32.56 16.50 -10.66
CA ASP A 386 33.62 15.54 -11.02
C ASP A 386 33.51 14.20 -10.23
N GLY A 387 32.46 14.07 -9.42
CA GLY A 387 32.23 12.87 -8.59
C GLY A 387 33.15 12.78 -7.37
N GLN A 388 33.84 13.86 -6.99
CA GLN A 388 34.67 13.90 -5.80
C GLN A 388 33.83 14.33 -4.60
N ILE A 389 34.17 13.81 -3.40
CA ILE A 389 33.54 14.27 -2.16
C ILE A 389 33.94 15.74 -1.96
N ARG A 390 32.95 16.61 -1.82
CA ARG A 390 33.20 18.03 -1.60
C ARG A 390 33.98 18.24 -0.30
N SER A 391 34.88 19.22 -0.33
CA SER A 391 35.79 19.50 0.80
C SER A 391 35.10 19.95 2.09
N ASP A 392 33.85 20.45 1.97
CA ASP A 392 33.02 20.90 3.10
C ASP A 392 32.13 19.80 3.70
N VAL A 393 32.12 18.59 3.11
CA VAL A 393 31.36 17.44 3.64
C VAL A 393 32.00 16.97 4.95
N GLY A 394 31.20 16.99 6.02
CA GLY A 394 31.62 16.48 7.33
C GLY A 394 31.55 14.96 7.44
N PHE A 395 32.26 14.41 8.44
CA PHE A 395 32.24 12.96 8.72
C PHE A 395 30.83 12.42 8.90
N ALA A 396 29.97 13.09 9.68
CA ALA A 396 28.61 12.63 9.96
C ALA A 396 27.75 12.49 8.69
N GLN A 397 27.86 13.44 7.76
CA GLN A 397 27.10 13.40 6.50
C GLN A 397 27.53 12.22 5.63
N LEU A 398 28.84 11.97 5.50
CA LEU A 398 29.35 10.84 4.74
C LEU A 398 29.09 9.51 5.45
N ALA A 399 29.14 9.45 6.76
CA ALA A 399 28.83 8.27 7.55
C ALA A 399 27.38 7.81 7.35
N GLU A 400 26.45 8.75 7.33
CA GLU A 400 25.02 8.45 7.07
C GLU A 400 24.82 7.88 5.67
N PHE A 401 25.47 8.46 4.66
CA PHE A 401 25.43 7.95 3.29
C PHE A 401 26.05 6.54 3.17
N VAL A 402 27.25 6.33 3.73
CA VAL A 402 27.95 5.03 3.73
C VAL A 402 27.13 3.96 4.42
N TRP A 403 26.56 4.27 5.58
CA TRP A 403 25.71 3.34 6.31
C TRP A 403 24.48 2.94 5.48
N PHE A 404 23.79 3.92 4.90
CA PHE A 404 22.61 3.66 4.07
C PHE A 404 22.95 2.82 2.83
N ALA A 405 24.05 3.12 2.15
CA ALA A 405 24.51 2.38 0.98
C ALA A 405 24.85 0.89 1.30
N GLU A 406 25.32 0.61 2.54
CA GLU A 406 25.66 -0.74 2.97
C GLU A 406 24.49 -1.55 3.53
N THR A 407 23.49 -0.88 4.09
CA THR A 407 22.47 -1.53 4.91
C THR A 407 21.03 -1.31 4.41
N GLY A 408 20.82 -0.30 3.56
CA GLY A 408 19.47 0.17 3.19
C GLY A 408 18.68 0.77 4.36
N THR A 409 19.34 1.02 5.51
CA THR A 409 18.71 1.56 6.73
C THR A 409 19.36 2.86 7.15
N GLY A 410 18.71 3.64 8.01
CA GLY A 410 19.33 4.81 8.62
C GLY A 410 20.44 4.44 9.60
N LEU A 411 21.44 5.32 9.70
CA LEU A 411 22.48 5.19 10.70
C LEU A 411 21.84 5.15 12.10
N PRO A 412 22.11 4.13 12.92
CA PRO A 412 21.59 4.09 14.27
C PRO A 412 22.08 5.32 15.04
N HIS A 413 21.16 6.20 15.44
CA HIS A 413 21.54 7.24 16.39
C HIS A 413 21.88 6.57 17.71
N PRO A 414 23.00 6.92 18.35
CA PRO A 414 23.25 6.51 19.72
C PRO A 414 22.03 6.93 20.56
N SER A 415 21.51 6.02 21.38
CA SER A 415 20.41 6.32 22.29
C SER A 415 20.72 7.63 23.05
N PRO A 416 19.75 8.54 23.23
CA PRO A 416 20.01 9.74 23.98
C PRO A 416 20.48 9.35 25.39
N LEU A 417 21.76 9.59 25.67
CA LEU A 417 22.30 9.49 27.01
C LEU A 417 21.60 10.54 27.88
N PRO A 418 21.36 10.26 29.18
CA PRO A 418 20.80 11.25 30.08
C PRO A 418 21.67 12.51 30.05
N GLN A 419 21.01 13.67 30.00
CA GLN A 419 21.57 14.98 29.86
C GLN A 419 22.84 15.17 30.73
N GLY A 420 23.99 15.20 30.07
CA GLY A 420 25.28 15.56 30.63
C GLY A 420 26.15 16.08 29.48
N GLU A 421 26.63 17.31 29.64
CA GLU A 421 27.48 18.03 28.69
C GLU A 421 28.71 17.18 28.28
N GLY A 422 28.75 16.73 27.03
CA GLY A 422 29.91 16.07 26.44
C GLY A 422 29.69 15.93 24.94
N VAL A 423 30.58 16.53 24.14
CA VAL A 423 30.69 16.34 22.70
C VAL A 423 30.86 14.82 22.46
N GLU A 424 29.86 14.16 21.89
CA GLU A 424 29.98 12.73 21.50
C GLU A 424 31.18 12.58 20.57
N ALA A 425 32.18 11.79 20.99
CA ALA A 425 33.30 11.45 20.16
C ALA A 425 32.80 10.61 18.97
N LEU A 426 32.85 11.19 17.78
CA LEU A 426 32.57 10.48 16.53
C LEU A 426 33.48 9.21 16.45
N SER A 427 32.90 8.06 16.17
CA SER A 427 33.62 6.81 16.05
C SER A 427 33.82 6.43 14.58
N PRO A 428 35.00 5.89 14.19
CA PRO A 428 35.17 5.33 12.87
C PRO A 428 34.33 4.07 12.61
N LEU A 429 33.88 3.36 13.67
CA LEU A 429 32.88 2.29 13.58
C LEU A 429 31.50 2.92 13.53
N LEU A 430 30.83 2.80 12.39
CA LEU A 430 29.46 3.31 12.20
C LEU A 430 28.42 2.40 12.88
N GLY A 431 28.68 1.10 12.92
CA GLY A 431 27.81 0.11 13.55
C GLY A 431 28.03 -1.30 13.02
N VAL A 432 27.18 -2.21 13.47
CA VAL A 432 27.16 -3.62 13.02
C VAL A 432 25.79 -3.92 12.41
N HIS A 433 25.78 -4.44 11.20
CA HIS A 433 24.57 -4.85 10.50
C HIS A 433 24.74 -6.28 9.97
N GLU A 434 23.79 -7.17 10.27
CA GLU A 434 23.80 -8.59 9.87
C GLU A 434 25.13 -9.30 10.17
N GLY A 435 25.70 -9.03 11.36
CA GLY A 435 26.97 -9.64 11.78
C GLY A 435 28.23 -9.09 11.10
N ARG A 436 28.14 -7.99 10.39
CA ARG A 436 29.23 -7.33 9.66
C ARG A 436 29.41 -5.90 10.21
N ALA A 437 30.62 -5.53 10.61
CA ALA A 437 30.96 -4.19 11.07
C ALA A 437 31.28 -3.25 9.91
N ILE A 438 30.78 -2.02 9.95
CA ILE A 438 30.98 -1.00 8.92
C ILE A 438 31.79 0.16 9.50
N TYR A 439 32.90 0.49 8.86
CA TYR A 439 33.83 1.53 9.28
C TYR A 439 34.01 2.58 8.20
N LEU A 440 34.19 3.84 8.63
CA LEU A 440 34.55 4.95 7.76
C LEU A 440 35.78 5.68 8.28
N LEU A 441 36.81 5.77 7.46
CA LEU A 441 38.03 6.58 7.72
C LEU A 441 37.96 7.83 6.84
N TYR A 442 37.56 8.93 7.45
CA TYR A 442 37.32 10.18 6.72
C TYR A 442 37.49 11.40 7.62
N ASN A 443 38.00 12.48 7.06
CA ASN A 443 38.08 13.83 7.62
C ASN A 443 38.75 13.92 9.01
N GLY A 444 39.76 13.08 9.25
CA GLY A 444 40.53 13.09 10.48
C GLY A 444 39.81 12.54 11.69
N ILE A 445 38.88 11.61 11.49
CA ILE A 445 38.17 10.91 12.58
C ILE A 445 39.14 10.28 13.60
N LEU A 446 40.35 9.91 13.17
CA LEU A 446 41.44 9.43 14.01
C LEU A 446 42.44 10.53 14.35
N GLN A 447 42.02 11.82 14.29
CA GLN A 447 42.83 13.02 14.58
C GLN A 447 44.01 13.25 13.61
N ASP A 448 44.10 12.50 12.53
CA ASP A 448 45.09 12.68 11.47
C ASP A 448 44.40 13.00 10.14
N ARG A 449 44.54 14.24 9.67
CA ARG A 449 43.96 14.75 8.42
C ARG A 449 44.91 14.64 7.21
N SER A 450 46.09 14.08 7.40
CA SER A 450 47.02 13.92 6.29
C SER A 450 46.52 12.90 5.27
N VAL A 451 46.90 13.09 4.01
CA VAL A 451 46.55 12.17 2.91
C VAL A 451 47.10 10.76 3.12
N GLY A 452 48.20 10.63 3.88
CA GLY A 452 48.84 9.35 4.20
C GLY A 452 48.51 8.80 5.59
N GLY A 453 47.76 9.54 6.40
CA GLY A 453 47.46 9.23 7.79
C GLY A 453 46.11 8.52 8.01
N GLY A 454 45.31 9.01 8.96
CA GLY A 454 44.10 8.36 9.44
C GLY A 454 43.01 8.05 8.43
N ASN A 455 43.04 8.64 7.22
CA ASN A 455 42.11 8.32 6.13
C ASN A 455 42.58 7.16 5.26
N VAL A 456 43.77 6.60 5.53
CA VAL A 456 44.35 5.45 4.80
C VAL A 456 44.37 4.23 5.70
N LEU A 457 43.80 3.14 5.25
CA LEU A 457 43.85 1.87 5.99
C LEU A 457 45.24 1.28 5.94
N SER A 458 46.00 1.45 7.02
CA SER A 458 47.32 0.86 7.25
C SER A 458 47.25 -0.10 8.45
N ALA A 459 48.29 -0.90 8.67
CA ALA A 459 48.36 -1.77 9.84
C ALA A 459 48.24 -0.98 11.16
N ALA A 460 48.93 0.17 11.26
CA ALA A 460 48.89 1.02 12.43
C ALA A 460 47.47 1.66 12.67
N VAL A 461 46.81 2.07 11.58
CA VAL A 461 45.45 2.59 11.66
C VAL A 461 44.46 1.51 12.05
N PHE A 462 44.64 0.29 11.53
CA PHE A 462 43.76 -0.83 11.85
C PHE A 462 43.79 -1.19 13.36
N GLU A 463 44.93 -1.14 13.99
CA GLU A 463 45.09 -1.39 15.44
C GLU A 463 44.42 -0.33 16.33
N LEU A 464 44.09 0.85 15.75
CA LEU A 464 43.35 1.94 16.46
C LEU A 464 41.84 1.86 16.30
N LEU A 465 41.37 0.98 15.40
CA LEU A 465 39.91 0.87 15.19
C LEU A 465 39.24 0.10 16.33
N PRO A 466 37.99 0.42 16.68
CA PRO A 466 37.20 -0.40 17.58
C PRO A 466 37.21 -1.87 17.13
N GLU A 467 37.53 -2.79 18.02
CA GLU A 467 37.65 -4.22 17.71
C GLU A 467 36.29 -4.84 17.37
N PHE A 468 36.29 -5.71 16.38
CA PHE A 468 35.15 -6.55 16.03
C PHE A 468 35.60 -7.92 15.52
N ALA A 469 35.08 -8.98 16.12
CA ALA A 469 35.45 -10.36 15.83
C ALA A 469 34.64 -10.97 14.66
N GLY A 470 34.52 -10.27 13.54
CA GLY A 470 33.71 -10.72 12.39
C GLY A 470 34.13 -10.04 11.08
N PRO A 471 33.35 -10.28 10.01
CA PRO A 471 33.55 -9.60 8.73
C PRO A 471 33.44 -8.08 8.90
N LYS A 472 34.29 -7.33 8.18
CA LYS A 472 34.38 -5.89 8.26
C LYS A 472 34.31 -5.28 6.87
N VAL A 473 33.57 -4.17 6.72
CA VAL A 473 33.66 -3.28 5.56
C VAL A 473 34.31 -2.00 6.01
N ILE A 474 35.40 -1.59 5.34
CA ILE A 474 36.14 -0.38 5.69
C ILE A 474 36.23 0.53 4.48
N TYR A 475 35.62 1.70 4.61
CA TYR A 475 35.74 2.79 3.65
C TYR A 475 36.92 3.69 4.01
N ALA A 476 37.83 3.89 3.07
CA ALA A 476 39.01 4.75 3.25
C ALA A 476 39.58 5.22 1.90
N ALA A 477 40.45 6.24 1.94
CA ALA A 477 41.07 6.81 0.74
C ALA A 477 42.01 5.81 0.03
N ALA A 478 42.67 4.95 0.78
CA ALA A 478 43.54 3.90 0.25
C ALA A 478 43.72 2.73 1.23
N ASN A 479 44.12 1.58 0.73
CA ASN A 479 44.51 0.39 1.53
C ASN A 479 45.98 0.07 1.38
N ARG A 480 46.72 0.07 2.48
CA ARG A 480 48.17 -0.29 2.58
C ARG A 480 48.41 -1.58 3.38
N MET A 481 47.35 -2.32 3.74
CA MET A 481 47.50 -3.60 4.47
C MET A 481 47.85 -4.79 3.58
N GLY A 482 47.69 -4.65 2.25
CA GLY A 482 47.94 -5.75 1.33
C GLY A 482 47.16 -7.02 1.67
N GLY A 483 47.76 -8.19 1.61
CA GLY A 483 47.13 -9.48 1.91
C GLY A 483 46.68 -9.66 3.39
N ARG A 484 47.09 -8.78 4.32
CA ARG A 484 46.62 -8.81 5.70
C ARG A 484 45.11 -8.44 5.75
N ALA A 485 44.64 -7.50 4.93
CA ALA A 485 43.25 -7.10 4.92
C ALA A 485 42.29 -8.31 4.71
N VAL A 486 42.61 -9.19 3.77
CA VAL A 486 41.82 -10.40 3.51
C VAL A 486 41.85 -11.37 4.70
N ARG A 487 43.01 -11.57 5.35
CA ARG A 487 43.11 -12.45 6.54
C ARG A 487 42.35 -11.93 7.75
N GLU A 488 42.21 -10.61 7.89
CA GLU A 488 41.42 -9.95 8.93
C GLU A 488 39.92 -9.86 8.59
N GLY A 489 39.49 -10.47 7.48
CA GLY A 489 38.08 -10.45 7.05
C GLY A 489 37.57 -9.07 6.60
N ILE A 490 38.47 -8.25 6.02
CA ILE A 490 38.15 -6.87 5.62
C ILE A 490 37.82 -6.84 4.13
N THR A 491 36.60 -6.35 3.83
CA THR A 491 36.21 -5.86 2.51
C THR A 491 36.54 -4.37 2.45
N PHE A 492 37.57 -4.01 1.69
CA PHE A 492 37.98 -2.63 1.52
C PHE A 492 37.20 -1.97 0.40
N LYS A 493 36.70 -0.74 0.65
CA LYS A 493 36.03 0.12 -0.32
C LYS A 493 36.70 1.48 -0.37
N GLN A 494 37.19 1.85 -1.55
CA GLN A 494 37.92 3.10 -1.73
C GLN A 494 36.98 4.30 -1.91
N THR A 495 37.13 5.33 -1.09
CA THR A 495 36.44 6.61 -1.25
C THR A 495 37.21 7.51 -2.22
N PRO A 496 36.55 8.32 -3.10
CA PRO A 496 35.09 8.36 -3.32
C PRO A 496 34.57 7.26 -4.27
N TYR A 497 35.45 6.54 -4.97
CA TYR A 497 35.12 5.68 -6.13
C TYR A 497 34.19 4.50 -5.83
N ALA A 498 34.10 4.06 -4.59
CA ALA A 498 33.20 3.00 -4.18
C ALA A 498 31.83 3.52 -3.68
N LEU A 499 31.61 4.82 -3.76
CA LEU A 499 30.37 5.48 -3.39
C LEU A 499 29.55 5.75 -4.66
N GLU A 500 29.01 4.70 -5.25
CA GLU A 500 28.09 4.81 -6.38
C GLU A 500 26.67 5.12 -5.89
N LEU A 501 25.96 6.01 -6.64
CA LEU A 501 24.57 6.37 -6.43
C LEU A 501 23.63 5.29 -6.99
#